data_b3e0e15af6bd1c5dc402006a622a1787
#
_entry.id   b3e0e15af6bd1c5dc402006a622a1787
#
_cell.length_a   1.000
_cell.length_b   1.000
_cell.length_c   1.000
_cell.angle_alpha   90.00
_cell.angle_beta   90.00
_cell.angle_gamma   90.00
#
_symmetry.space_group_name_H-M   'P 1'
#
loop_
_entity.id
_entity.type
_entity.pdbx_description
1 polymer ?
#
loop_
_entity_poly.entity_id
_entity_poly.type
_entity_poly.pdbx_seq_one_letter_code
_entity_poly.pdbx_strand_id
1 'polypeptide(L)'
;MSRNNNEKWWKKAVVYQIYPKSFQDSNGDGFGDLQGIIKRLDYLETLGINAIWLSPVFKSPQADNGYDISDYRDIDPTFGSLDDMEELINEAKKHNIRIMMDLVLNHSSNEHRWFKEAKKSKDNPYHDYYIWRDGDEGVPPSDMKACFGGSAWEYVPEIGQYYFHQFLPEQPDLNWENPKVRRAIYDMILWWMDKGVGGFRLDVIDQIAKEPDKRITINGPRLQEYFKELSRETFQKGNLITVGEAWGADTERAKLYSNPDGSEFSMVFQFEHIGLDQKEGGEKWDLASLPFKKLKKIMAHWQNELYNCGWNSLFWDNHDLPRIVSRWGNDREYRVESAKMLAILLHGMQGTPYIYQGEELGMTNVQYDIEDYKDCEIINMYHERLEKGYSKDEIMKSIYAKGRDNARTPMQWDDSANAGFTTGTPWIKVNDNYDKINAKSQVDDPDSIFSCYKKLVQLRKDYPVFVDGKFTLLLEDDENIFAYSRKNEEKTMIVVCNFFDKEIPMPLAKECEGMEVLISNYKDTSDMSVLRPYEARMYIR
;
A
#
# COMPACT_ATOMS: atom_id res chain seq x y z
N MET A 1 -36.61 -6.98 -14.65
CA MET A 1 -35.48 -7.94 -14.67
C MET A 1 -34.56 -7.52 -13.52
N SER A 2 -34.53 -8.29 -12.45
CA SER A 2 -33.70 -8.04 -11.27
C SER A 2 -32.23 -8.26 -11.67
N ARG A 3 -31.45 -7.20 -11.78
CA ARG A 3 -30.00 -7.32 -11.83
C ARG A 3 -29.55 -8.01 -10.52
N ASN A 4 -28.82 -9.11 -10.68
CA ASN A 4 -28.30 -9.90 -9.57
C ASN A 4 -27.60 -8.99 -8.55
N ASN A 5 -28.11 -9.03 -7.31
CA ASN A 5 -27.56 -8.32 -6.15
C ASN A 5 -26.22 -8.93 -5.65
N ASN A 6 -25.46 -9.60 -6.54
CA ASN A 6 -24.23 -10.33 -6.22
C ASN A 6 -22.97 -9.72 -6.83
N GLU A 7 -23.05 -8.52 -7.42
CA GLU A 7 -21.86 -7.85 -7.94
C GLU A 7 -21.06 -7.28 -6.77
N LYS A 8 -19.85 -7.80 -6.56
CA LYS A 8 -18.94 -7.36 -5.50
C LYS A 8 -18.54 -5.91 -5.77
N TRP A 9 -19.10 -4.95 -5.01
CA TRP A 9 -18.97 -3.50 -5.19
C TRP A 9 -17.51 -3.04 -5.30
N TRP A 10 -16.62 -3.70 -4.56
CA TRP A 10 -15.20 -3.37 -4.53
C TRP A 10 -14.48 -3.63 -5.87
N LYS A 11 -15.02 -4.41 -6.78
CA LYS A 11 -14.45 -4.57 -8.13
C LYS A 11 -14.48 -3.29 -8.95
N LYS A 12 -15.46 -2.44 -8.72
CA LYS A 12 -15.60 -1.12 -9.35
C LYS A 12 -14.98 0.00 -8.52
N ALA A 13 -14.66 -0.26 -7.26
CA ALA A 13 -14.14 0.74 -6.36
C ALA A 13 -12.72 1.18 -6.72
N VAL A 14 -12.39 2.36 -6.24
CA VAL A 14 -11.02 2.89 -6.13
C VAL A 14 -10.80 3.22 -4.66
N VAL A 15 -9.69 2.76 -4.11
CA VAL A 15 -9.28 2.98 -2.73
C VAL A 15 -8.23 4.09 -2.68
N TYR A 16 -8.33 4.96 -1.69
CA TYR A 16 -7.33 5.97 -1.41
C TYR A 16 -6.66 5.63 -0.07
N GLN A 17 -5.35 5.47 -0.07
CA GLN A 17 -4.60 5.22 1.16
C GLN A 17 -4.22 6.53 1.83
N ILE A 18 -4.58 6.68 3.09
CA ILE A 18 -4.17 7.76 3.98
C ILE A 18 -3.14 7.24 4.97
N TYR A 19 -1.99 7.92 5.05
CA TYR A 19 -1.06 7.84 6.16
C TYR A 19 -1.43 8.96 7.15
N PRO A 20 -2.19 8.65 8.22
CA PRO A 20 -2.88 9.66 9.03
C PRO A 20 -1.95 10.73 9.57
N LYS A 21 -0.79 10.32 10.06
CA LYS A 21 0.25 11.17 10.66
C LYS A 21 0.70 12.34 9.77
N SER A 22 0.54 12.18 8.43
CA SER A 22 0.98 13.15 7.42
C SER A 22 -0.13 13.65 6.49
N PHE A 23 -1.40 13.41 6.79
CA PHE A 23 -2.47 13.82 5.89
C PHE A 23 -2.96 15.24 6.16
N GLN A 24 -3.51 15.52 7.34
CA GLN A 24 -3.94 16.86 7.76
C GLN A 24 -3.95 16.94 9.28
N ASP A 25 -3.24 17.91 9.83
CA ASP A 25 -3.31 18.29 11.23
C ASP A 25 -4.47 19.27 11.44
N SER A 26 -5.32 18.99 12.41
CA SER A 26 -6.48 19.83 12.72
C SER A 26 -6.32 20.70 13.96
N ASN A 27 -5.36 20.36 14.84
CA ASN A 27 -5.18 20.97 16.16
C ASN A 27 -3.88 21.78 16.32
N GLY A 28 -2.93 21.65 15.36
CA GLY A 28 -1.69 22.42 15.33
C GLY A 28 -0.54 21.80 16.11
N ASP A 29 -0.60 20.51 16.45
CA ASP A 29 0.46 19.81 17.18
C ASP A 29 1.57 19.24 16.28
N GLY A 30 1.38 19.31 14.97
CA GLY A 30 2.35 18.85 13.96
C GLY A 30 2.10 17.44 13.45
N PHE A 31 1.08 16.74 13.95
CA PHE A 31 0.67 15.42 13.51
C PHE A 31 -0.71 15.49 12.83
N GLY A 32 -0.88 14.77 11.76
CA GLY A 32 -2.20 14.60 11.16
C GLY A 32 -3.11 13.75 12.05
N ASP A 33 -4.42 14.01 11.99
CA ASP A 33 -5.40 13.41 12.89
C ASP A 33 -6.72 13.07 12.17
N LEU A 34 -7.64 12.36 12.88
CA LEU A 34 -8.92 11.93 12.33
C LEU A 34 -9.83 13.12 11.98
N GLN A 35 -9.82 14.18 12.77
CA GLN A 35 -10.57 15.40 12.49
C GLN A 35 -10.02 16.13 11.25
N GLY A 36 -8.72 16.07 11.01
CA GLY A 36 -8.10 16.54 9.79
C GLY A 36 -8.55 15.76 8.55
N ILE A 37 -8.70 14.42 8.68
CA ILE A 37 -9.24 13.60 7.60
C ILE A 37 -10.70 13.98 7.30
N ILE A 38 -11.53 14.17 8.32
CA ILE A 38 -12.92 14.62 8.17
C ILE A 38 -13.00 15.93 7.39
N LYS A 39 -12.14 16.91 7.69
CA LYS A 39 -12.07 18.20 6.97
C LYS A 39 -11.74 18.06 5.49
N ARG A 40 -11.18 16.94 5.04
CA ARG A 40 -10.75 16.69 3.65
C ARG A 40 -11.62 15.69 2.90
N LEU A 41 -12.76 15.28 3.45
CA LEU A 41 -13.67 14.34 2.78
C LEU A 41 -14.23 14.88 1.47
N ASP A 42 -14.51 16.19 1.38
CA ASP A 42 -14.97 16.84 0.13
C ASP A 42 -13.92 16.72 -1.00
N TYR A 43 -12.64 16.84 -0.68
CA TYR A 43 -11.54 16.63 -1.62
C TYR A 43 -11.54 15.19 -2.17
N LEU A 44 -11.69 14.22 -1.28
CA LEU A 44 -11.71 12.80 -1.63
C LEU A 44 -12.97 12.41 -2.40
N GLU A 45 -14.13 13.00 -2.08
CA GLU A 45 -15.35 12.85 -2.87
C GLU A 45 -15.17 13.46 -4.28
N THR A 46 -14.53 14.64 -4.38
CA THR A 46 -14.23 15.29 -5.66
C THR A 46 -13.33 14.43 -6.55
N LEU A 47 -12.34 13.74 -5.96
CA LEU A 47 -11.52 12.76 -6.66
C LEU A 47 -12.35 11.54 -7.12
N GLY A 48 -13.42 11.22 -6.39
CA GLY A 48 -14.42 10.21 -6.76
C GLY A 48 -14.14 8.81 -6.20
N ILE A 49 -13.28 8.69 -5.17
CA ILE A 49 -12.95 7.41 -4.53
C ILE A 49 -14.13 6.78 -3.80
N ASN A 50 -14.03 5.50 -3.46
CA ASN A 50 -15.11 4.72 -2.83
C ASN A 50 -14.76 4.20 -1.45
N ALA A 51 -13.47 4.12 -1.13
CA ALA A 51 -12.98 3.70 0.17
C ALA A 51 -11.68 4.42 0.53
N ILE A 52 -11.48 4.63 1.82
CA ILE A 52 -10.24 5.12 2.40
C ILE A 52 -9.61 3.96 3.19
N TRP A 53 -8.37 3.60 2.86
CA TRP A 53 -7.55 2.76 3.71
C TRP A 53 -6.72 3.66 4.62
N LEU A 54 -6.95 3.55 5.93
CA LEU A 54 -6.16 4.23 6.97
C LEU A 54 -5.01 3.32 7.38
N SER A 55 -3.76 3.76 7.25
CA SER A 55 -2.65 3.15 7.99
C SER A 55 -2.94 3.19 9.49
N PRO A 56 -2.31 2.36 10.35
CA PRO A 56 -2.78 2.13 11.71
C PRO A 56 -3.00 3.40 12.53
N VAL A 57 -4.18 3.50 13.15
CA VAL A 57 -4.56 4.58 14.08
C VAL A 57 -4.82 4.05 15.50
N PHE A 58 -4.63 2.75 15.71
CA PHE A 58 -4.78 2.13 17.02
C PHE A 58 -3.76 2.67 18.01
N LYS A 59 -4.08 2.55 19.31
CA LYS A 59 -3.16 2.91 20.38
C LYS A 59 -1.83 2.17 20.25
N SER A 60 -0.73 2.93 20.22
CA SER A 60 0.59 2.42 19.92
C SER A 60 1.67 3.27 20.59
N PRO A 61 2.75 2.66 21.10
CA PRO A 61 3.97 3.40 21.48
C PRO A 61 4.70 4.05 20.31
N GLN A 62 4.32 3.75 19.06
CA GLN A 62 4.88 4.32 17.83
C GLN A 62 6.33 3.90 17.54
N ALA A 63 6.80 2.76 18.04
CA ALA A 63 8.14 2.24 17.75
C ALA A 63 8.31 1.97 16.24
N ASP A 64 7.25 1.49 15.58
CA ASP A 64 7.17 1.33 14.13
C ASP A 64 5.98 2.11 13.55
N ASN A 65 5.87 3.38 13.90
CA ASN A 65 4.87 4.31 13.35
C ASN A 65 3.42 3.78 13.35
N GLY A 66 3.03 3.09 14.43
CA GLY A 66 1.67 2.57 14.63
C GLY A 66 1.51 1.06 14.35
N TYR A 67 2.50 0.41 13.74
CA TYR A 67 2.47 -1.05 13.52
C TYR A 67 2.82 -1.88 14.76
N ASP A 68 3.14 -1.25 15.89
CA ASP A 68 3.30 -1.84 17.22
C ASP A 68 2.08 -1.52 18.10
N ILE A 69 0.99 -2.29 17.92
CA ILE A 69 -0.31 -1.99 18.52
C ILE A 69 -0.37 -2.44 19.98
N SER A 70 -0.67 -1.51 20.89
CA SER A 70 -0.82 -1.77 22.34
C SER A 70 -2.28 -1.97 22.78
N ASP A 71 -3.25 -1.49 22.01
CA ASP A 71 -4.68 -1.78 22.17
C ASP A 71 -5.41 -1.70 20.84
N TYR A 72 -6.00 -2.83 20.39
CA TYR A 72 -6.73 -2.94 19.13
C TYR A 72 -8.14 -2.34 19.18
N ARG A 73 -8.64 -1.92 20.34
CA ARG A 73 -9.99 -1.37 20.52
C ARG A 73 -10.01 0.09 20.95
N ASP A 74 -8.85 0.72 20.93
CA ASP A 74 -8.68 2.13 21.26
C ASP A 74 -7.91 2.84 20.16
N ILE A 75 -8.10 4.15 20.04
CA ILE A 75 -7.41 5.03 19.10
C ILE A 75 -6.22 5.69 19.82
N ASP A 76 -5.10 5.82 19.12
CA ASP A 76 -3.95 6.55 19.65
C ASP A 76 -4.31 8.03 19.86
N PRO A 77 -4.04 8.61 21.04
CA PRO A 77 -4.35 10.01 21.31
C PRO A 77 -3.75 11.02 20.33
N THR A 78 -2.67 10.66 19.65
CA THR A 78 -2.07 11.49 18.58
C THR A 78 -3.06 11.69 17.43
N PHE A 79 -3.89 10.68 17.13
CA PHE A 79 -4.85 10.75 16.03
C PHE A 79 -6.26 11.16 16.46
N GLY A 80 -6.55 11.14 17.75
CA GLY A 80 -7.86 11.48 18.29
C GLY A 80 -8.39 10.44 19.28
N SER A 81 -9.69 10.23 19.29
CA SER A 81 -10.41 9.32 20.16
C SER A 81 -11.23 8.29 19.39
N LEU A 82 -11.81 7.33 20.11
CA LEU A 82 -12.77 6.40 19.52
C LEU A 82 -14.01 7.12 18.99
N ASP A 83 -14.45 8.20 19.65
CA ASP A 83 -15.58 9.02 19.19
C ASP A 83 -15.24 9.72 17.86
N ASP A 84 -14.01 10.23 17.70
CA ASP A 84 -13.54 10.80 16.43
C ASP A 84 -13.51 9.77 15.30
N MET A 85 -13.15 8.52 15.61
CA MET A 85 -13.16 7.44 14.63
C MET A 85 -14.60 7.06 14.21
N GLU A 86 -15.52 7.02 15.14
CA GLU A 86 -16.95 6.79 14.84
C GLU A 86 -17.53 7.97 14.04
N GLU A 87 -17.14 9.21 14.35
CA GLU A 87 -17.49 10.38 13.55
C GLU A 87 -16.96 10.26 12.13
N LEU A 88 -15.67 9.92 11.94
CA LEU A 88 -15.08 9.73 10.60
C LEU A 88 -15.83 8.66 9.80
N ILE A 89 -16.16 7.52 10.40
CA ILE A 89 -16.94 6.46 9.74
C ILE A 89 -18.32 7.00 9.27
N ASN A 90 -18.99 7.77 10.12
CA ASN A 90 -20.31 8.31 9.82
C ASN A 90 -20.26 9.44 8.77
N GLU A 91 -19.28 10.34 8.85
CA GLU A 91 -19.11 11.41 7.87
C GLU A 91 -18.69 10.84 6.50
N ALA A 92 -17.70 9.95 6.44
CA ALA A 92 -17.29 9.29 5.20
C ALA A 92 -18.47 8.59 4.49
N LYS A 93 -19.37 7.98 5.26
CA LYS A 93 -20.59 7.34 4.72
C LYS A 93 -21.51 8.33 4.01
N LYS A 94 -21.60 9.59 4.47
CA LYS A 94 -22.39 10.64 3.80
C LYS A 94 -21.83 11.00 2.43
N HIS A 95 -20.51 10.88 2.27
CA HIS A 95 -19.79 11.06 0.99
C HIS A 95 -19.73 9.77 0.14
N ASN A 96 -20.48 8.71 0.53
CA ASN A 96 -20.42 7.38 -0.10
C ASN A 96 -19.02 6.73 -0.08
N ILE A 97 -18.21 7.08 0.90
CA ILE A 97 -16.87 6.55 1.13
C ILE A 97 -16.92 5.57 2.32
N ARG A 98 -16.26 4.42 2.19
CA ARG A 98 -16.12 3.44 3.27
C ARG A 98 -14.73 3.55 3.90
N ILE A 99 -14.66 3.35 5.20
CA ILE A 99 -13.39 3.31 5.92
C ILE A 99 -12.88 1.87 5.96
N MET A 100 -11.63 1.66 5.56
CA MET A 100 -10.88 0.43 5.74
C MET A 100 -9.81 0.66 6.80
N MET A 101 -9.75 -0.20 7.80
CA MET A 101 -8.71 -0.15 8.83
C MET A 101 -7.57 -1.11 8.50
N ASP A 102 -6.39 -0.75 8.96
CA ASP A 102 -5.19 -1.61 8.86
C ASP A 102 -5.12 -2.54 10.06
N LEU A 103 -5.13 -3.84 9.85
CA LEU A 103 -5.09 -4.86 10.90
C LEU A 103 -3.70 -5.49 10.95
N VAL A 104 -2.98 -5.26 12.02
CA VAL A 104 -1.70 -5.89 12.32
C VAL A 104 -1.97 -7.15 13.15
N LEU A 105 -2.01 -8.30 12.49
CA LEU A 105 -2.40 -9.57 13.12
C LEU A 105 -1.23 -10.54 13.31
N ASN A 106 -0.06 -10.22 12.77
CA ASN A 106 1.15 -11.02 12.89
C ASN A 106 1.82 -10.87 14.27
N HIS A 107 1.75 -9.67 14.84
CA HIS A 107 2.41 -9.28 16.09
C HIS A 107 1.58 -8.24 16.84
N SER A 108 1.94 -7.95 18.07
CA SER A 108 1.43 -6.81 18.83
C SER A 108 2.60 -5.97 19.35
N SER A 109 2.31 -4.84 19.99
CA SER A 109 3.32 -4.15 20.80
C SER A 109 3.72 -4.99 22.02
N ASN A 110 4.98 -4.88 22.46
CA ASN A 110 5.41 -5.37 23.78
C ASN A 110 4.73 -4.63 24.94
N GLU A 111 4.10 -3.48 24.66
CA GLU A 111 3.26 -2.74 25.60
C GLU A 111 1.79 -3.22 25.60
N HIS A 112 1.41 -4.13 24.70
CA HIS A 112 0.09 -4.73 24.70
C HIS A 112 -0.16 -5.50 26.00
N ARG A 113 -1.38 -5.43 26.55
CA ARG A 113 -1.75 -6.14 27.78
C ARG A 113 -1.40 -7.62 27.73
N TRP A 114 -1.63 -8.28 26.59
CA TRP A 114 -1.34 -9.70 26.45
C TRP A 114 0.14 -10.01 26.67
N PHE A 115 1.04 -9.21 26.10
CA PHE A 115 2.48 -9.41 26.26
C PHE A 115 2.97 -9.07 27.67
N LYS A 116 2.47 -7.96 28.24
CA LYS A 116 2.77 -7.60 29.64
C LYS A 116 2.40 -8.70 30.64
N GLU A 117 1.31 -9.39 30.38
CA GLU A 117 0.91 -10.56 31.20
C GLU A 117 1.76 -11.79 30.83
N ALA A 118 1.98 -12.07 29.55
CA ALA A 118 2.70 -13.24 29.07
C ALA A 118 4.12 -13.37 29.65
N LYS A 119 4.84 -12.25 29.79
CA LYS A 119 6.22 -12.22 30.32
C LYS A 119 6.35 -12.34 31.83
N LYS A 120 5.24 -12.37 32.59
CA LYS A 120 5.30 -12.48 34.07
C LYS A 120 5.59 -13.88 34.54
N SER A 121 5.09 -14.91 33.86
CA SER A 121 5.23 -16.31 34.25
C SER A 121 4.87 -17.24 33.09
N LYS A 122 5.57 -18.37 33.01
CA LYS A 122 5.26 -19.47 32.06
C LYS A 122 3.84 -20.05 32.25
N ASP A 123 3.28 -19.93 33.45
CA ASP A 123 1.92 -20.41 33.78
C ASP A 123 0.83 -19.32 33.54
N ASN A 124 1.19 -18.13 33.09
CA ASN A 124 0.21 -17.06 32.84
C ASN A 124 -0.71 -17.46 31.67
N PRO A 125 -2.03 -17.23 31.76
CA PRO A 125 -2.99 -17.55 30.69
C PRO A 125 -2.68 -16.91 29.33
N TYR A 126 -1.92 -15.81 29.30
CA TYR A 126 -1.49 -15.11 28.09
C TYR A 126 -0.12 -15.55 27.60
N HIS A 127 0.63 -16.40 28.35
CA HIS A 127 1.98 -16.77 27.97
C HIS A 127 2.00 -17.37 26.55
N ASP A 128 1.16 -18.34 26.28
CA ASP A 128 1.05 -19.02 24.98
C ASP A 128 0.37 -18.17 23.86
N TYR A 129 0.12 -16.88 24.11
CA TYR A 129 -0.30 -15.95 23.06
C TYR A 129 0.85 -15.54 22.14
N TYR A 130 2.08 -15.76 22.60
CA TYR A 130 3.32 -15.44 21.87
C TYR A 130 4.17 -16.69 21.70
N ILE A 131 5.21 -16.58 20.87
CA ILE A 131 6.11 -17.71 20.55
C ILE A 131 7.33 -17.63 21.44
N TRP A 132 7.47 -18.57 22.37
CA TRP A 132 8.56 -18.63 23.34
C TRP A 132 9.45 -19.85 23.15
N ARG A 133 10.75 -19.71 23.51
CA ARG A 133 11.70 -20.84 23.59
C ARG A 133 12.55 -20.69 24.83
N ASP A 134 12.82 -21.81 25.54
CA ASP A 134 13.79 -21.84 26.63
C ASP A 134 15.19 -21.56 26.07
N GLY A 135 16.04 -20.91 26.88
CA GLY A 135 17.42 -20.63 26.52
C GLY A 135 18.15 -19.88 27.63
N ASP A 136 19.48 -19.92 27.58
CA ASP A 136 20.34 -19.16 28.48
C ASP A 136 20.58 -17.76 27.91
N GLU A 137 20.76 -16.76 28.77
CA GLU A 137 21.05 -15.39 28.36
C GLU A 137 22.28 -15.33 27.43
N GLY A 138 22.15 -14.63 26.33
CA GLY A 138 23.19 -14.52 25.30
C GLY A 138 23.27 -15.70 24.31
N VAL A 139 22.41 -16.72 24.48
CA VAL A 139 22.36 -17.89 23.58
C VAL A 139 20.96 -18.00 22.96
N PRO A 140 20.67 -17.24 21.89
CA PRO A 140 19.35 -17.30 21.26
C PRO A 140 19.06 -18.67 20.63
N PRO A 141 17.79 -19.08 20.52
CA PRO A 141 17.38 -20.40 19.98
C PRO A 141 17.88 -20.69 18.56
N SER A 142 18.12 -19.65 17.78
CA SER A 142 18.69 -19.74 16.44
C SER A 142 19.38 -18.44 16.02
N ASP A 143 20.11 -18.46 14.91
CA ASP A 143 20.76 -17.29 14.29
C ASP A 143 19.83 -16.51 13.34
N MET A 144 18.52 -16.74 13.41
CA MET A 144 17.55 -16.02 12.60
C MET A 144 17.64 -14.52 12.84
N LYS A 145 17.50 -13.76 11.74
CA LYS A 145 17.52 -12.29 11.76
C LYS A 145 16.13 -11.73 11.62
N ALA A 146 15.87 -10.63 12.31
CA ALA A 146 14.67 -9.83 12.14
C ALA A 146 14.73 -8.99 10.84
N CYS A 147 13.58 -8.60 10.33
CA CYS A 147 13.46 -7.84 9.06
C CYS A 147 14.17 -6.48 9.13
N PHE A 148 14.18 -5.84 10.29
CA PHE A 148 14.85 -4.54 10.50
C PHE A 148 16.25 -4.66 11.10
N GLY A 149 16.87 -5.86 10.99
CA GLY A 149 18.20 -6.15 11.49
C GLY A 149 18.19 -6.75 12.91
N GLY A 150 19.35 -7.20 13.37
CA GLY A 150 19.50 -7.84 14.67
C GLY A 150 19.01 -9.29 14.73
N SER A 151 18.91 -9.86 15.94
CA SER A 151 18.36 -11.19 16.21
C SER A 151 16.83 -11.16 16.07
N ALA A 152 16.22 -12.26 15.65
CA ALA A 152 14.77 -12.46 15.71
C ALA A 152 14.30 -13.00 17.09
N TRP A 153 15.17 -13.09 18.06
CA TRP A 153 14.90 -13.60 19.40
C TRP A 153 15.38 -12.62 20.46
N GLU A 154 14.50 -12.27 21.40
CA GLU A 154 14.81 -11.39 22.53
C GLU A 154 14.62 -12.11 23.87
N TYR A 155 15.61 -11.98 24.77
CA TYR A 155 15.64 -12.70 26.06
C TYR A 155 14.85 -11.95 27.14
N VAL A 156 14.05 -12.70 27.91
CA VAL A 156 13.30 -12.21 29.07
C VAL A 156 13.83 -12.87 30.33
N PRO A 157 14.69 -12.18 31.12
CA PRO A 157 15.37 -12.76 32.31
C PRO A 157 14.42 -13.30 33.36
N GLU A 158 13.26 -12.65 33.54
CA GLU A 158 12.28 -12.99 34.56
C GLU A 158 11.72 -14.40 34.44
N ILE A 159 11.68 -14.93 33.21
CA ILE A 159 11.14 -16.25 32.93
C ILE A 159 12.16 -17.19 32.28
N GLY A 160 13.38 -16.73 31.99
CA GLY A 160 14.44 -17.51 31.38
C GLY A 160 14.08 -18.05 29.99
N GLN A 161 13.44 -17.21 29.17
CA GLN A 161 13.03 -17.57 27.82
C GLN A 161 13.29 -16.45 26.83
N TYR A 162 13.35 -16.84 25.56
CA TYR A 162 13.32 -15.93 24.42
C TYR A 162 11.92 -15.88 23.81
N TYR A 163 11.45 -14.68 23.41
CA TYR A 163 10.31 -14.56 22.51
C TYR A 163 10.78 -14.31 21.08
N PHE A 164 9.97 -14.75 20.14
CA PHE A 164 10.20 -14.54 18.72
C PHE A 164 9.60 -13.19 18.28
N HIS A 165 10.34 -12.43 17.47
CA HIS A 165 9.87 -11.23 16.78
C HIS A 165 10.48 -11.18 15.39
N GLN A 166 9.64 -10.97 14.38
CA GLN A 166 10.10 -10.91 13.00
C GLN A 166 10.49 -9.50 12.58
N PHE A 167 10.02 -8.50 13.30
CA PHE A 167 10.31 -7.08 13.11
C PHE A 167 11.14 -6.53 14.27
N LEU A 168 10.71 -5.45 14.92
CA LEU A 168 11.42 -4.89 16.07
C LEU A 168 11.25 -5.77 17.34
N PRO A 169 12.15 -5.70 18.31
CA PRO A 169 11.93 -6.31 19.64
C PRO A 169 10.64 -5.81 20.32
N GLU A 170 10.20 -4.61 19.99
CA GLU A 170 8.94 -4.02 20.44
C GLU A 170 7.70 -4.67 19.81
N GLN A 171 7.87 -5.58 18.82
CA GLN A 171 6.80 -6.22 18.05
C GLN A 171 6.80 -7.75 18.22
N PRO A 172 6.52 -8.30 19.42
CA PRO A 172 6.47 -9.75 19.65
C PRO A 172 5.42 -10.43 18.79
N ASP A 173 5.79 -11.53 18.15
CA ASP A 173 4.94 -12.27 17.21
C ASP A 173 3.87 -13.10 17.94
N LEU A 174 2.63 -12.97 17.47
CA LEU A 174 1.48 -13.73 18.01
C LEU A 174 1.53 -15.20 17.59
N ASN A 175 1.15 -16.06 18.51
CA ASN A 175 1.05 -17.51 18.32
C ASN A 175 -0.32 -17.91 17.72
N TRP A 176 -0.43 -17.94 16.41
CA TRP A 176 -1.67 -18.33 15.71
C TRP A 176 -2.03 -19.82 15.87
N GLU A 177 -1.11 -20.68 16.34
CA GLU A 177 -1.43 -22.05 16.73
C GLU A 177 -2.45 -22.06 17.89
N ASN A 178 -2.40 -21.06 18.76
CA ASN A 178 -3.28 -20.94 19.91
C ASN A 178 -4.70 -20.47 19.48
N PRO A 179 -5.75 -21.30 19.63
CA PRO A 179 -7.11 -20.91 19.24
C PRO A 179 -7.67 -19.74 20.08
N LYS A 180 -7.13 -19.48 21.27
CA LYS A 180 -7.54 -18.32 22.08
C LYS A 180 -7.08 -17.01 21.46
N VAL A 181 -5.89 -16.98 20.84
CA VAL A 181 -5.38 -15.83 20.09
C VAL A 181 -6.30 -15.56 18.91
N ARG A 182 -6.59 -16.59 18.10
CA ARG A 182 -7.48 -16.46 16.95
C ARG A 182 -8.85 -15.93 17.36
N ARG A 183 -9.44 -16.50 18.41
CA ARG A 183 -10.75 -16.03 18.90
C ARG A 183 -10.73 -14.57 19.35
N ALA A 184 -9.70 -14.14 20.10
CA ALA A 184 -9.56 -12.76 20.54
C ALA A 184 -9.44 -11.79 19.35
N ILE A 185 -8.73 -12.19 18.29
CA ILE A 185 -8.62 -11.44 17.03
C ILE A 185 -10.01 -11.35 16.34
N TYR A 186 -10.74 -12.47 16.22
CA TYR A 186 -12.07 -12.46 15.56
C TYR A 186 -13.07 -11.59 16.31
N ASP A 187 -13.09 -11.64 17.63
CA ASP A 187 -13.96 -10.80 18.47
C ASP A 187 -13.60 -9.30 18.33
N MET A 188 -12.34 -8.98 18.12
CA MET A 188 -11.90 -7.61 17.84
C MET A 188 -12.36 -7.13 16.46
N ILE A 189 -12.19 -7.95 15.42
CA ILE A 189 -12.63 -7.61 14.06
C ILE A 189 -14.14 -7.42 14.00
N LEU A 190 -14.92 -8.32 14.60
CA LEU A 190 -16.39 -8.21 14.67
C LEU A 190 -16.82 -6.92 15.37
N TRP A 191 -16.12 -6.53 16.43
CA TRP A 191 -16.39 -5.28 17.15
C TRP A 191 -16.19 -4.05 16.26
N TRP A 192 -15.15 -4.01 15.40
CA TRP A 192 -14.96 -2.94 14.43
C TRP A 192 -16.01 -2.98 13.30
N MET A 193 -16.40 -4.16 12.87
CA MET A 193 -17.50 -4.31 11.90
C MET A 193 -18.83 -3.75 12.44
N ASP A 194 -19.12 -3.99 13.71
CA ASP A 194 -20.32 -3.45 14.38
C ASP A 194 -20.29 -1.92 14.48
N LYS A 195 -19.11 -1.29 14.52
CA LYS A 195 -18.94 0.17 14.43
C LYS A 195 -19.09 0.74 13.02
N GLY A 196 -19.23 -0.11 12.01
CA GLY A 196 -19.49 0.31 10.64
C GLY A 196 -18.26 0.41 9.74
N VAL A 197 -17.12 -0.15 10.14
CA VAL A 197 -15.93 -0.26 9.27
C VAL A 197 -16.29 -1.05 8.00
N GLY A 198 -15.94 -0.50 6.85
CA GLY A 198 -16.30 -1.02 5.53
C GLY A 198 -15.30 -1.99 4.91
N GLY A 199 -14.16 -2.21 5.56
CA GLY A 199 -13.14 -3.12 5.07
C GLY A 199 -11.88 -3.16 5.93
N PHE A 200 -10.95 -4.04 5.55
CA PHE A 200 -9.68 -4.23 6.24
C PHE A 200 -8.53 -4.48 5.27
N ARG A 201 -7.39 -3.87 5.54
CA ARG A 201 -6.09 -4.29 5.03
C ARG A 201 -5.40 -5.09 6.12
N LEU A 202 -4.83 -6.22 5.76
CA LEU A 202 -4.19 -7.13 6.71
C LEU A 202 -2.68 -7.09 6.49
N ASP A 203 -1.98 -6.55 7.48
CA ASP A 203 -0.53 -6.38 7.50
C ASP A 203 0.18 -7.73 7.51
N VAL A 204 1.17 -7.90 6.64
CA VAL A 204 2.04 -9.09 6.50
C VAL A 204 1.32 -10.43 6.78
N ILE A 205 0.11 -10.55 6.25
CA ILE A 205 -0.81 -11.63 6.64
C ILE A 205 -0.32 -13.02 6.28
N ASP A 206 0.58 -13.16 5.31
CA ASP A 206 1.20 -14.42 4.91
C ASP A 206 2.25 -14.94 5.92
N GLN A 207 2.52 -14.17 6.98
CA GLN A 207 3.47 -14.51 8.04
C GLN A 207 2.81 -15.09 9.30
N ILE A 208 1.47 -15.11 9.41
CA ILE A 208 0.79 -15.55 10.64
C ILE A 208 0.94 -17.05 10.95
N ALA A 209 1.19 -17.88 9.95
CA ALA A 209 1.36 -19.34 10.12
C ALA A 209 2.83 -19.77 10.18
N LYS A 210 3.69 -18.92 10.75
CA LYS A 210 5.14 -19.19 10.87
C LYS A 210 5.45 -20.40 11.73
N GLU A 211 6.55 -21.09 11.41
CA GLU A 211 7.17 -22.14 12.20
C GLU A 211 8.67 -21.83 12.41
N PRO A 212 9.05 -21.00 13.39
CA PRO A 212 10.43 -20.53 13.57
C PRO A 212 11.46 -21.65 13.72
N ASP A 213 11.09 -22.75 14.38
CA ASP A 213 11.98 -23.92 14.56
C ASP A 213 12.36 -24.58 13.23
N LYS A 214 11.52 -24.44 12.21
CA LYS A 214 11.77 -24.91 10.84
C LYS A 214 12.29 -23.80 9.93
N ARG A 215 12.52 -22.61 10.47
CA ARG A 215 12.89 -21.39 9.71
C ARG A 215 11.86 -20.99 8.66
N ILE A 216 10.60 -21.31 8.88
CA ILE A 216 9.47 -20.90 8.04
C ILE A 216 8.87 -19.64 8.65
N THR A 217 9.05 -18.51 8.00
CA THR A 217 8.54 -17.20 8.45
C THR A 217 7.39 -16.69 7.62
N ILE A 218 7.21 -17.24 6.41
CA ILE A 218 6.21 -16.81 5.44
C ILE A 218 5.60 -18.05 4.78
N ASN A 219 4.33 -17.97 4.41
CA ASN A 219 3.60 -19.07 3.74
C ASN A 219 3.66 -20.41 4.48
N GLY A 220 3.58 -20.38 5.82
CA GLY A 220 3.59 -21.60 6.63
C GLY A 220 2.45 -22.58 6.29
N PRO A 221 2.58 -23.87 6.63
CA PRO A 221 1.72 -24.93 6.11
C PRO A 221 0.24 -24.82 6.52
N ARG A 222 -0.07 -24.10 7.61
CA ARG A 222 -1.44 -23.88 8.09
C ARG A 222 -2.06 -22.54 7.63
N LEU A 223 -1.35 -21.76 6.80
CA LEU A 223 -1.79 -20.42 6.43
C LEU A 223 -3.19 -20.43 5.79
N GLN A 224 -3.42 -21.35 4.85
CA GLN A 224 -4.70 -21.48 4.15
C GLN A 224 -5.86 -21.85 5.09
N GLU A 225 -5.57 -22.67 6.12
CA GLU A 225 -6.54 -23.01 7.17
C GLU A 225 -6.94 -21.75 7.96
N TYR A 226 -5.94 -20.95 8.38
CA TYR A 226 -6.19 -19.74 9.15
C TYR A 226 -6.93 -18.67 8.34
N PHE A 227 -6.63 -18.51 7.06
CA PHE A 227 -7.34 -17.55 6.21
C PHE A 227 -8.83 -17.91 6.06
N LYS A 228 -9.14 -19.18 5.82
CA LYS A 228 -10.53 -19.65 5.73
C LYS A 228 -11.27 -19.54 7.06
N GLU A 229 -10.61 -19.86 8.16
CA GLU A 229 -11.19 -19.71 9.50
C GLU A 229 -11.47 -18.23 9.78
N LEU A 230 -10.48 -17.34 9.60
CA LEU A 230 -10.61 -15.89 9.78
C LEU A 230 -11.78 -15.33 8.96
N SER A 231 -11.82 -15.63 7.66
CA SER A 231 -12.86 -15.13 6.77
C SER A 231 -14.25 -15.62 7.18
N ARG A 232 -14.41 -16.91 7.48
CA ARG A 232 -15.67 -17.51 7.91
C ARG A 232 -16.16 -16.91 9.23
N GLU A 233 -15.26 -16.71 10.19
CA GLU A 233 -15.62 -16.20 11.51
C GLU A 233 -15.87 -14.68 11.52
N THR A 234 -15.39 -13.95 10.51
CA THR A 234 -15.47 -12.47 10.46
C THR A 234 -16.01 -11.95 9.11
N PHE A 235 -15.18 -11.87 8.07
CA PHE A 235 -15.44 -11.10 6.85
C PHE A 235 -16.67 -11.54 6.06
N GLN A 236 -16.97 -12.84 6.04
CA GLN A 236 -18.18 -13.37 5.39
C GLN A 236 -19.49 -12.94 6.06
N LYS A 237 -19.43 -12.37 7.28
CA LYS A 237 -20.60 -11.83 7.99
C LYS A 237 -20.97 -10.42 7.55
N GLY A 238 -20.15 -9.79 6.67
CA GLY A 238 -20.38 -8.42 6.21
C GLY A 238 -20.14 -8.25 4.71
N ASN A 239 -20.53 -7.09 4.16
CA ASN A 239 -20.24 -6.69 2.79
C ASN A 239 -18.99 -5.80 2.75
N LEU A 240 -17.84 -6.40 3.02
CA LEU A 240 -16.57 -5.74 3.22
C LEU A 240 -15.67 -5.83 1.98
N ILE A 241 -14.72 -4.90 1.88
CA ILE A 241 -13.51 -5.04 1.07
C ILE A 241 -12.38 -5.51 1.98
N THR A 242 -11.63 -6.52 1.57
CA THR A 242 -10.47 -7.01 2.31
C THR A 242 -9.29 -7.20 1.39
N VAL A 243 -8.11 -6.77 1.84
CA VAL A 243 -6.87 -6.95 1.08
C VAL A 243 -5.77 -7.45 2.01
N GLY A 244 -5.12 -8.54 1.64
CA GLY A 244 -3.96 -9.07 2.35
C GLY A 244 -2.66 -8.51 1.79
N GLU A 245 -1.78 -8.04 2.64
CA GLU A 245 -0.39 -7.82 2.27
C GLU A 245 0.35 -9.15 2.30
N ALA A 246 0.79 -9.62 1.12
CA ALA A 246 1.37 -10.94 0.96
C ALA A 246 2.67 -10.88 0.13
N TRP A 247 3.79 -10.69 0.81
CA TRP A 247 5.12 -10.61 0.19
C TRP A 247 5.56 -11.91 -0.49
N GLY A 248 5.09 -13.05 0.02
CA GLY A 248 5.37 -14.36 -0.55
C GLY A 248 4.30 -14.89 -1.49
N ALA A 249 3.36 -14.04 -1.94
CA ALA A 249 2.35 -14.47 -2.89
C ALA A 249 2.93 -14.61 -4.29
N ASP A 250 2.72 -15.78 -4.87
CA ASP A 250 2.74 -16.04 -6.31
C ASP A 250 1.29 -16.07 -6.84
N THR A 251 1.13 -16.20 -8.15
CA THR A 251 -0.21 -16.22 -8.76
C THR A 251 -1.05 -17.41 -8.32
N GLU A 252 -0.44 -18.57 -8.02
CA GLU A 252 -1.17 -19.75 -7.54
C GLU A 252 -1.74 -19.52 -6.13
N ARG A 253 -0.96 -18.92 -5.23
CA ARG A 253 -1.44 -18.53 -3.91
C ARG A 253 -2.48 -17.42 -3.99
N ALA A 254 -2.25 -16.43 -4.84
CA ALA A 254 -3.18 -15.32 -5.01
C ALA A 254 -4.57 -15.76 -5.52
N LYS A 255 -4.64 -16.79 -6.37
CA LYS A 255 -5.91 -17.43 -6.78
C LYS A 255 -6.68 -18.01 -5.59
N LEU A 256 -5.96 -18.57 -4.61
CA LEU A 256 -6.58 -19.07 -3.38
C LEU A 256 -7.03 -17.91 -2.49
N TYR A 257 -6.14 -16.95 -2.23
CA TYR A 257 -6.39 -15.83 -1.30
C TYR A 257 -7.50 -14.89 -1.78
N SER A 258 -7.66 -14.72 -3.10
CA SER A 258 -8.69 -13.87 -3.71
C SER A 258 -9.74 -14.66 -4.52
N ASN A 259 -10.02 -15.89 -4.10
CA ASN A 259 -10.96 -16.77 -4.79
C ASN A 259 -12.34 -16.09 -4.94
N PRO A 260 -12.94 -16.15 -6.14
CA PRO A 260 -14.27 -15.61 -6.40
C PRO A 260 -15.39 -16.13 -5.48
N ASP A 261 -15.22 -17.30 -4.86
CA ASP A 261 -16.18 -17.84 -3.88
C ASP A 261 -16.26 -17.00 -2.58
N GLY A 262 -15.24 -16.13 -2.32
CA GLY A 262 -15.18 -15.29 -1.15
C GLY A 262 -14.78 -16.02 0.12
N SER A 263 -14.15 -17.18 0.00
CA SER A 263 -13.73 -18.00 1.16
C SER A 263 -12.58 -17.38 1.95
N GLU A 264 -11.86 -16.39 1.40
CA GLU A 264 -10.74 -15.72 2.05
C GLU A 264 -10.84 -14.20 1.93
N PHE A 265 -9.99 -13.56 1.11
CA PHE A 265 -9.98 -12.10 0.94
C PHE A 265 -10.64 -11.66 -0.36
N SER A 266 -10.86 -10.36 -0.51
CA SER A 266 -11.29 -9.78 -1.78
C SER A 266 -10.15 -9.76 -2.81
N MET A 267 -8.93 -9.48 -2.36
CA MET A 267 -7.71 -9.37 -3.17
C MET A 267 -6.46 -9.46 -2.28
N VAL A 268 -5.29 -9.46 -2.92
CA VAL A 268 -4.00 -9.38 -2.24
C VAL A 268 -3.10 -8.34 -2.90
N PHE A 269 -2.27 -7.67 -2.12
CA PHE A 269 -1.10 -6.98 -2.61
C PHE A 269 0.01 -7.99 -2.89
N GLN A 270 0.54 -7.96 -4.10
CA GLN A 270 1.71 -8.71 -4.52
C GLN A 270 2.87 -7.74 -4.77
N PHE A 271 4.10 -8.19 -4.58
CA PHE A 271 5.27 -7.32 -4.62
C PHE A 271 6.33 -7.75 -5.65
N GLU A 272 6.02 -8.66 -6.55
CA GLU A 272 6.97 -9.18 -7.53
C GLU A 272 7.57 -8.07 -8.42
N HIS A 273 6.76 -7.05 -8.76
CA HIS A 273 7.25 -5.91 -9.54
C HIS A 273 8.07 -4.90 -8.72
N ILE A 274 7.89 -4.88 -7.38
CA ILE A 274 8.50 -3.87 -6.51
C ILE A 274 10.03 -4.03 -6.38
N GLY A 275 10.56 -5.25 -6.41
CA GLY A 275 11.99 -5.53 -6.31
C GLY A 275 12.78 -5.37 -7.61
N LEU A 276 12.16 -4.93 -8.71
CA LEU A 276 12.79 -4.96 -10.03
C LEU A 276 13.98 -4.01 -10.20
N ASP A 277 14.01 -2.90 -9.51
CA ASP A 277 15.08 -1.89 -9.53
C ASP A 277 16.08 -2.08 -8.37
N GLN A 278 16.27 -3.32 -7.96
CA GLN A 278 17.24 -3.81 -6.99
C GLN A 278 18.23 -4.75 -7.69
N LYS A 279 19.48 -4.72 -7.29
CA LYS A 279 20.50 -5.66 -7.81
C LYS A 279 20.10 -7.09 -7.47
N GLU A 280 20.28 -7.99 -8.42
CA GLU A 280 20.01 -9.42 -8.22
C GLU A 280 20.87 -9.98 -7.08
N GLY A 281 20.22 -10.64 -6.10
CA GLY A 281 20.87 -11.14 -4.90
C GLY A 281 21.30 -10.07 -3.89
N GLY A 282 20.99 -8.81 -4.15
CA GLY A 282 21.26 -7.69 -3.23
C GLY A 282 20.10 -7.39 -2.30
N GLU A 283 20.31 -6.39 -1.43
CA GLU A 283 19.30 -5.85 -0.52
C GLU A 283 18.45 -4.76 -1.22
N LYS A 284 17.32 -4.37 -0.63
CA LYS A 284 16.46 -3.24 -1.06
C LYS A 284 17.25 -1.98 -1.47
N TRP A 285 18.35 -1.73 -0.76
CA TRP A 285 19.20 -0.55 -0.87
C TRP A 285 20.26 -0.62 -1.99
N ASP A 286 20.38 -1.77 -2.65
CA ASP A 286 21.34 -1.98 -3.76
C ASP A 286 20.66 -1.67 -5.09
N LEU A 287 20.80 -0.41 -5.53
CA LEU A 287 20.07 0.15 -6.65
C LEU A 287 20.48 -0.48 -8.00
N ALA A 288 19.48 -0.77 -8.83
CA ALA A 288 19.65 -1.17 -10.23
C ALA A 288 18.68 -0.38 -11.12
N SER A 289 18.93 -0.39 -12.42
CA SER A 289 17.98 0.16 -13.39
C SER A 289 16.76 -0.74 -13.52
N LEU A 290 15.58 -0.15 -13.76
CA LEU A 290 14.35 -0.90 -14.00
C LEU A 290 14.47 -1.79 -15.25
N PRO A 291 14.37 -3.11 -15.16
CA PRO A 291 14.32 -4.00 -16.31
C PRO A 291 12.92 -3.95 -16.96
N PHE A 292 12.69 -2.95 -17.78
CA PHE A 292 11.36 -2.57 -18.28
C PHE A 292 10.57 -3.73 -18.94
N LYS A 293 11.23 -4.55 -19.78
CA LYS A 293 10.57 -5.74 -20.36
C LYS A 293 10.12 -6.74 -19.28
N LYS A 294 10.89 -6.87 -18.18
CA LYS A 294 10.51 -7.74 -17.07
C LYS A 294 9.30 -7.19 -16.32
N LEU A 295 9.22 -5.87 -16.13
CA LEU A 295 8.03 -5.22 -15.58
C LEU A 295 6.78 -5.54 -16.41
N LYS A 296 6.85 -5.39 -17.73
CA LYS A 296 5.73 -5.70 -18.64
C LYS A 296 5.27 -7.16 -18.49
N LYS A 297 6.21 -8.11 -18.45
CA LYS A 297 5.92 -9.54 -18.32
C LYS A 297 5.28 -9.88 -16.98
N ILE A 298 5.79 -9.34 -15.88
CA ILE A 298 5.22 -9.56 -14.55
C ILE A 298 3.79 -9.02 -14.49
N MET A 299 3.57 -7.77 -14.89
CA MET A 299 2.23 -7.18 -14.88
C MET A 299 1.25 -7.98 -15.75
N ALA A 300 1.67 -8.39 -16.95
CA ALA A 300 0.85 -9.22 -17.84
C ALA A 300 0.57 -10.61 -17.25
N HIS A 301 1.55 -11.25 -16.60
CA HIS A 301 1.38 -12.52 -15.93
C HIS A 301 0.30 -12.45 -14.88
N TRP A 302 0.39 -11.49 -13.94
CA TRP A 302 -0.62 -11.30 -12.90
C TRP A 302 -2.01 -10.97 -13.44
N GLN A 303 -2.11 -10.18 -14.50
CA GLN A 303 -3.38 -9.86 -15.15
C GLN A 303 -4.03 -11.10 -15.76
N ASN A 304 -3.26 -11.97 -16.41
CA ASN A 304 -3.78 -13.16 -17.09
C ASN A 304 -4.08 -14.29 -16.10
N GLU A 305 -3.21 -14.54 -15.13
CA GLU A 305 -3.37 -15.63 -14.19
C GLU A 305 -4.54 -15.43 -13.22
N LEU A 306 -4.84 -14.18 -12.85
CA LEU A 306 -5.98 -13.92 -11.96
C LEU A 306 -7.30 -13.65 -12.70
N TYR A 307 -7.30 -13.65 -14.04
CA TYR A 307 -8.51 -13.43 -14.81
C TYR A 307 -9.56 -14.51 -14.54
N ASN A 308 -10.74 -14.13 -14.03
CA ASN A 308 -11.88 -14.98 -13.64
C ASN A 308 -11.64 -15.94 -12.46
N CYS A 309 -10.43 -16.02 -11.89
CA CYS A 309 -10.12 -16.95 -10.79
C CYS A 309 -9.50 -16.27 -9.56
N GLY A 310 -9.24 -14.97 -9.63
CA GLY A 310 -8.75 -14.14 -8.56
C GLY A 310 -9.07 -12.68 -8.80
N TRP A 311 -8.43 -11.77 -8.04
CA TRP A 311 -8.58 -10.33 -8.23
C TRP A 311 -7.31 -9.57 -7.83
N ASN A 312 -6.81 -8.71 -8.72
CA ASN A 312 -5.65 -7.88 -8.47
C ASN A 312 -5.99 -6.67 -7.58
N SER A 313 -5.08 -6.28 -6.70
CA SER A 313 -4.93 -4.91 -6.21
C SER A 313 -3.90 -4.19 -7.08
N LEU A 314 -4.21 -2.99 -7.52
CA LEU A 314 -3.36 -2.22 -8.42
C LEU A 314 -2.76 -1.04 -7.66
N PHE A 315 -1.43 -0.98 -7.55
CA PHE A 315 -0.72 0.10 -6.87
C PHE A 315 0.68 0.29 -7.46
N TRP A 316 1.18 1.51 -7.39
CA TRP A 316 2.57 1.83 -7.71
C TRP A 316 3.40 2.09 -6.46
N ASP A 317 2.83 2.81 -5.50
CA ASP A 317 3.48 3.12 -4.23
C ASP A 317 2.50 2.99 -3.04
N ASN A 318 3.04 3.12 -1.83
CA ASN A 318 2.33 3.14 -0.57
C ASN A 318 3.23 3.82 0.48
N HIS A 319 2.86 3.76 1.76
CA HIS A 319 3.61 4.34 2.87
C HIS A 319 4.99 3.70 3.14
N ASP A 320 5.32 2.57 2.49
CA ASP A 320 6.59 1.83 2.62
C ASP A 320 7.47 1.89 1.36
N LEU A 321 6.99 2.58 0.32
CA LEU A 321 7.65 2.67 -0.97
C LEU A 321 7.94 4.14 -1.33
N PRO A 322 9.01 4.42 -2.09
CA PRO A 322 9.26 5.78 -2.57
C PRO A 322 8.19 6.23 -3.57
N ARG A 323 8.03 7.54 -3.73
CA ARG A 323 7.08 8.14 -4.67
C ARG A 323 7.32 7.65 -6.09
N ILE A 324 6.28 7.13 -6.74
CA ILE A 324 6.43 6.47 -8.05
C ILE A 324 6.94 7.39 -9.15
N VAL A 325 6.57 8.67 -9.15
CA VAL A 325 7.03 9.63 -10.15
C VAL A 325 8.54 9.86 -10.07
N SER A 326 9.13 9.80 -8.87
CA SER A 326 10.58 9.87 -8.67
C SER A 326 11.28 8.55 -8.93
N ARG A 327 10.59 7.44 -8.74
CA ARG A 327 11.16 6.09 -8.87
C ARG A 327 11.24 5.63 -10.33
N TRP A 328 10.12 5.68 -11.05
CA TRP A 328 9.99 5.16 -12.41
C TRP A 328 9.47 6.17 -13.43
N GLY A 329 9.08 7.36 -12.99
CA GLY A 329 8.73 8.49 -13.84
C GLY A 329 9.91 9.44 -14.04
N ASN A 330 9.59 10.71 -14.18
CA ASN A 330 10.53 11.82 -14.24
C ASN A 330 10.01 12.93 -13.30
N ASP A 331 10.68 13.16 -12.19
CA ASP A 331 10.25 14.12 -11.17
C ASP A 331 10.73 15.56 -11.44
N ARG A 332 11.21 15.82 -12.66
CA ARG A 332 11.76 17.10 -13.13
C ARG A 332 10.94 17.65 -14.29
N GLU A 333 11.52 17.68 -15.46
CA GLU A 333 10.96 18.29 -16.67
C GLU A 333 9.61 17.68 -17.10
N TYR A 334 9.49 16.33 -17.02
CA TYR A 334 8.28 15.60 -17.43
C TYR A 334 7.49 15.03 -16.25
N ARG A 335 7.50 15.73 -15.10
CA ARG A 335 6.80 15.25 -13.90
C ARG A 335 5.32 15.04 -14.14
N VAL A 336 4.66 16.01 -14.76
CA VAL A 336 3.22 15.95 -15.02
C VAL A 336 2.88 14.85 -16.02
N GLU A 337 3.62 14.79 -17.13
CA GLU A 337 3.41 13.81 -18.18
C GLU A 337 3.65 12.39 -17.68
N SER A 338 4.77 12.16 -16.96
CA SER A 338 5.12 10.83 -16.46
C SER A 338 4.20 10.36 -15.33
N ALA A 339 3.78 11.25 -14.43
CA ALA A 339 2.80 10.90 -13.39
C ALA A 339 1.44 10.49 -14.00
N LYS A 340 0.95 11.25 -14.99
CA LYS A 340 -0.28 10.88 -15.70
C LYS A 340 -0.12 9.59 -16.52
N MET A 341 1.04 9.37 -17.15
CA MET A 341 1.32 8.13 -17.89
C MET A 341 1.26 6.93 -16.97
N LEU A 342 1.90 6.99 -15.79
CA LEU A 342 1.86 5.93 -14.79
C LEU A 342 0.42 5.67 -14.29
N ALA A 343 -0.37 6.72 -14.07
CA ALA A 343 -1.78 6.61 -13.70
C ALA A 343 -2.61 5.90 -14.80
N ILE A 344 -2.49 6.33 -16.06
CA ILE A 344 -3.24 5.76 -17.20
C ILE A 344 -2.85 4.29 -17.39
N LEU A 345 -1.56 3.98 -17.30
CA LEU A 345 -1.04 2.62 -17.42
C LEU A 345 -1.66 1.68 -16.39
N LEU A 346 -1.66 2.07 -15.12
CA LEU A 346 -2.13 1.22 -14.02
C LEU A 346 -3.65 1.10 -13.99
N HIS A 347 -4.37 2.23 -14.06
CA HIS A 347 -5.82 2.26 -13.90
C HIS A 347 -6.59 1.57 -15.02
N GLY A 348 -5.98 1.41 -16.21
CA GLY A 348 -6.55 0.62 -17.31
C GLY A 348 -6.51 -0.90 -17.10
N MET A 349 -5.73 -1.40 -16.13
CA MET A 349 -5.60 -2.84 -15.83
C MET A 349 -6.80 -3.37 -15.03
N GLN A 350 -6.96 -4.71 -14.99
CA GLN A 350 -7.97 -5.37 -14.16
C GLN A 350 -7.50 -5.47 -12.72
N GLY A 351 -8.31 -4.98 -11.81
CA GLY A 351 -8.04 -4.98 -10.38
C GLY A 351 -8.69 -3.78 -9.70
N THR A 352 -8.57 -3.67 -8.40
CA THR A 352 -8.98 -2.50 -7.63
C THR A 352 -7.80 -1.56 -7.49
N PRO A 353 -7.84 -0.32 -8.03
CA PRO A 353 -6.77 0.65 -7.85
C PRO A 353 -6.68 1.18 -6.42
N TYR A 354 -5.46 1.33 -5.93
CA TYR A 354 -5.10 1.99 -4.68
C TYR A 354 -4.26 3.21 -5.02
N ILE A 355 -4.76 4.40 -4.67
CA ILE A 355 -4.08 5.68 -4.82
C ILE A 355 -3.47 6.02 -3.47
N TYR A 356 -2.17 6.18 -3.39
CA TYR A 356 -1.53 6.64 -2.15
C TYR A 356 -1.59 8.17 -2.06
N GLN A 357 -1.82 8.72 -0.86
CA GLN A 357 -1.91 10.18 -0.66
C GLN A 357 -0.75 10.93 -1.31
N GLY A 358 -1.07 11.90 -2.17
CA GLY A 358 -0.11 12.72 -2.92
C GLY A 358 0.33 12.14 -4.27
N GLU A 359 -0.01 10.88 -4.58
CA GLU A 359 0.22 10.30 -5.91
C GLU A 359 -0.58 11.06 -6.97
N GLU A 360 -1.82 11.43 -6.65
CA GLU A 360 -2.72 12.22 -7.50
C GLU A 360 -2.26 13.67 -7.72
N LEU A 361 -1.26 14.13 -6.97
CA LEU A 361 -0.62 15.43 -7.14
C LEU A 361 0.76 15.33 -7.83
N GLY A 362 1.28 14.11 -7.97
CA GLY A 362 2.64 13.85 -8.42
C GLY A 362 3.67 14.38 -7.41
N MET A 363 3.45 14.16 -6.11
CA MET A 363 4.42 14.43 -5.06
C MET A 363 5.67 13.60 -5.28
N THR A 364 6.85 14.18 -4.97
CA THR A 364 8.16 13.61 -5.27
C THR A 364 8.87 13.13 -4.02
N ASN A 365 9.94 12.35 -4.19
CA ASN A 365 10.89 12.02 -3.14
C ASN A 365 11.56 13.28 -2.58
N VAL A 366 12.18 13.14 -1.41
CA VAL A 366 12.93 14.19 -0.71
C VAL A 366 14.40 13.82 -0.57
N GLN A 367 15.24 14.84 -0.37
CA GLN A 367 16.66 14.67 -0.08
C GLN A 367 16.98 15.45 1.20
N TYR A 368 16.84 14.79 2.33
CA TYR A 368 17.15 15.35 3.66
C TYR A 368 18.56 14.97 4.11
N ASP A 369 19.08 15.69 5.10
CA ASP A 369 20.20 15.18 5.89
C ASP A 369 19.74 14.01 6.76
N ILE A 370 20.67 13.12 7.14
CA ILE A 370 20.30 11.87 7.86
C ILE A 370 19.56 12.16 9.17
N GLU A 371 19.87 13.27 9.84
CA GLU A 371 19.28 13.69 11.12
C GLU A 371 17.81 14.08 11.00
N ASP A 372 17.33 14.37 9.80
CA ASP A 372 15.94 14.78 9.52
C ASP A 372 15.03 13.58 9.23
N TYR A 373 15.59 12.42 8.88
CA TYR A 373 14.83 11.19 8.69
C TYR A 373 14.33 10.64 10.03
N LYS A 374 13.15 10.02 10.01
CA LYS A 374 12.45 9.51 11.21
C LYS A 374 12.24 8.01 11.18
N ASP A 375 12.41 7.39 10.03
CA ASP A 375 12.18 5.96 9.82
C ASP A 375 13.29 5.10 10.43
N CYS A 376 12.91 4.16 11.29
CA CYS A 376 13.86 3.23 11.95
C CYS A 376 14.63 2.37 10.93
N GLU A 377 13.99 1.93 9.83
CA GLU A 377 14.65 1.16 8.78
C GLU A 377 15.79 1.96 8.12
N ILE A 378 15.56 3.25 7.83
CA ILE A 378 16.57 4.14 7.25
C ILE A 378 17.75 4.31 8.22
N ILE A 379 17.45 4.59 9.49
CA ILE A 379 18.47 4.88 10.51
C ILE A 379 19.31 3.62 10.77
N ASN A 380 18.69 2.47 10.94
CA ASN A 380 19.39 1.20 11.18
C ASN A 380 20.29 0.83 9.98
N MET A 381 19.76 0.90 8.76
CA MET A 381 20.51 0.64 7.54
C MET A 381 21.70 1.61 7.38
N TYR A 382 21.52 2.89 7.68
CA TYR A 382 22.57 3.89 7.60
C TYR A 382 23.76 3.50 8.50
N HIS A 383 23.51 3.16 9.75
CA HIS A 383 24.56 2.75 10.69
C HIS A 383 25.21 1.42 10.29
N GLU A 384 24.40 0.42 9.94
CA GLU A 384 24.91 -0.89 9.51
C GLU A 384 25.82 -0.78 8.28
N ARG A 385 25.45 0.02 7.29
CA ARG A 385 26.26 0.20 6.07
C ARG A 385 27.53 1.01 6.34
N LEU A 386 27.50 1.98 7.25
CA LEU A 386 28.73 2.66 7.69
C LEU A 386 29.71 1.67 8.34
N GLU A 387 29.22 0.77 9.22
CA GLU A 387 30.05 -0.27 9.83
C GLU A 387 30.62 -1.26 8.81
N LYS A 388 29.86 -1.56 7.74
CA LYS A 388 30.30 -2.36 6.60
C LYS A 388 31.27 -1.63 5.66
N GLY A 389 31.56 -0.32 5.90
CA GLY A 389 32.53 0.46 5.15
C GLY A 389 32.00 1.15 3.88
N TYR A 390 30.68 1.26 3.70
CA TYR A 390 30.09 2.07 2.64
C TYR A 390 30.34 3.56 2.90
N SER A 391 30.51 4.35 1.84
CA SER A 391 30.60 5.80 1.97
C SER A 391 29.24 6.43 2.32
N LYS A 392 29.25 7.57 3.01
CA LYS A 392 28.02 8.34 3.31
C LYS A 392 27.23 8.65 2.04
N ASP A 393 27.91 9.05 0.96
CA ASP A 393 27.27 9.42 -0.31
C ASP A 393 26.54 8.23 -0.96
N GLU A 394 27.14 7.02 -0.94
CA GLU A 394 26.49 5.81 -1.45
C GLU A 394 25.24 5.45 -0.63
N ILE A 395 25.33 5.56 0.70
CA ILE A 395 24.22 5.27 1.59
C ILE A 395 23.09 6.29 1.37
N MET A 396 23.40 7.58 1.36
CA MET A 396 22.40 8.65 1.14
C MET A 396 21.73 8.53 -0.22
N LYS A 397 22.47 8.17 -1.28
CA LYS A 397 21.89 7.90 -2.59
C LYS A 397 20.83 6.80 -2.54
N SER A 398 21.07 5.74 -1.80
CA SER A 398 20.08 4.66 -1.59
C SER A 398 18.86 5.13 -0.80
N ILE A 399 19.08 5.93 0.25
CA ILE A 399 18.00 6.52 1.06
C ILE A 399 17.11 7.44 0.21
N TYR A 400 17.69 8.32 -0.59
CA TYR A 400 16.94 9.22 -1.48
C TYR A 400 16.10 8.45 -2.51
N ALA A 401 16.58 7.27 -2.95
CA ALA A 401 15.86 6.46 -3.92
C ALA A 401 14.81 5.53 -3.30
N LYS A 402 15.05 4.98 -2.09
CA LYS A 402 14.29 3.85 -1.55
C LYS A 402 13.73 4.05 -0.14
N GLY A 403 14.11 5.13 0.56
CA GLY A 403 13.67 5.38 1.93
C GLY A 403 12.16 5.56 2.05
N ARG A 404 11.54 4.98 3.07
CA ARG A 404 10.09 5.06 3.33
C ARG A 404 9.63 6.48 3.63
N ASP A 405 10.45 7.31 4.25
CA ASP A 405 10.11 8.71 4.57
C ASP A 405 9.85 9.57 3.32
N ASN A 406 10.31 9.15 2.13
CA ASN A 406 9.91 9.78 0.87
C ASN A 406 8.38 9.81 0.68
N ALA A 407 7.70 8.77 1.10
CA ALA A 407 6.24 8.67 1.04
C ALA A 407 5.55 9.28 2.28
N ARG A 408 6.28 9.46 3.39
CA ARG A 408 5.73 9.89 4.68
C ARG A 408 5.79 11.38 4.93
N THR A 409 6.30 12.17 3.96
CA THR A 409 6.23 13.63 4.01
C THR A 409 4.79 14.11 4.07
N PRO A 410 4.52 15.25 4.77
CA PRO A 410 3.19 15.80 4.84
C PRO A 410 2.55 16.05 3.49
N MET A 411 1.24 15.80 3.40
CA MET A 411 0.42 16.13 2.22
C MET A 411 0.52 17.62 1.91
N GLN A 412 0.68 17.93 0.62
CA GLN A 412 0.85 19.30 0.14
C GLN A 412 -0.52 19.87 -0.29
N TRP A 413 -1.20 20.57 0.63
CA TRP A 413 -2.53 21.10 0.40
C TRP A 413 -2.52 22.40 -0.39
N ASP A 414 -1.60 23.31 -0.02
CA ASP A 414 -1.49 24.62 -0.67
C ASP A 414 -0.07 25.22 -0.56
N ASP A 415 0.09 26.44 -1.00
CA ASP A 415 1.34 27.22 -1.02
C ASP A 415 1.61 27.99 0.27
N SER A 416 0.81 27.79 1.33
CA SER A 416 1.03 28.41 2.64
C SER A 416 2.09 27.66 3.45
N ALA A 417 2.48 28.24 4.60
CA ALA A 417 3.46 27.63 5.49
C ALA A 417 3.11 26.16 5.80
N ASN A 418 4.13 25.31 5.84
CA ASN A 418 4.00 23.86 6.04
C ASN A 418 3.04 23.20 5.02
N ALA A 419 2.94 23.76 3.81
CA ALA A 419 2.07 23.24 2.74
C ALA A 419 0.57 23.19 3.13
N GLY A 420 0.10 23.99 4.09
CA GLY A 420 -1.26 23.93 4.63
C GLY A 420 -1.56 22.67 5.45
N PHE A 421 -0.55 21.83 5.72
CA PHE A 421 -0.69 20.62 6.51
C PHE A 421 -0.93 20.90 7.99
N THR A 422 -0.15 21.80 8.59
CA THR A 422 -0.21 22.16 10.01
C THR A 422 0.09 23.64 10.25
N THR A 423 -0.46 24.19 11.32
CA THR A 423 -0.09 25.49 11.86
C THR A 423 1.06 25.43 12.88
N GLY A 424 1.42 24.22 13.31
CA GLY A 424 2.52 23.93 14.21
C GLY A 424 3.82 23.53 13.49
N THR A 425 4.68 22.80 14.18
CA THR A 425 5.90 22.22 13.59
C THR A 425 5.60 20.80 13.11
N PRO A 426 5.74 20.50 11.81
CA PRO A 426 5.47 19.16 11.31
C PRO A 426 6.38 18.10 11.95
N TRP A 427 5.87 16.91 12.25
CA TRP A 427 6.63 15.79 12.82
C TRP A 427 7.80 15.33 11.94
N ILE A 428 7.67 15.51 10.64
CA ILE A 428 8.72 15.36 9.62
C ILE A 428 8.67 16.55 8.68
N LYS A 429 9.79 16.96 8.12
CA LYS A 429 9.85 18.11 7.21
C LYS A 429 8.91 17.96 6.02
N VAL A 430 8.27 19.05 5.62
CA VAL A 430 7.54 19.16 4.36
C VAL A 430 8.53 19.16 3.20
N ASN A 431 8.15 18.59 2.05
CA ASN A 431 8.94 18.71 0.83
C ASN A 431 8.95 20.17 0.34
N ASP A 432 10.13 20.74 0.12
CA ASP A 432 10.32 22.15 -0.21
C ASP A 432 9.63 22.61 -1.51
N ASN A 433 9.18 21.67 -2.35
CA ASN A 433 8.50 21.98 -3.62
C ASN A 433 6.98 22.20 -3.48
N TYR A 434 6.45 22.30 -2.27
CA TYR A 434 5.01 22.46 -2.02
C TYR A 434 4.43 23.77 -2.60
N ASP A 435 5.25 24.78 -2.85
CA ASP A 435 4.84 26.01 -3.53
C ASP A 435 4.37 25.78 -4.97
N LYS A 436 4.86 24.70 -5.61
CA LYS A 436 4.57 24.32 -7.00
C LYS A 436 3.69 23.07 -7.12
N ILE A 437 3.83 22.14 -6.17
CA ILE A 437 3.13 20.85 -6.15
C ILE A 437 2.19 20.85 -4.96
N ASN A 438 0.91 21.13 -5.19
CA ASN A 438 -0.08 21.11 -4.11
C ASN A 438 -1.51 20.90 -4.65
N ALA A 439 -2.43 20.51 -3.78
CA ALA A 439 -3.82 20.25 -4.12
C ALA A 439 -4.55 21.50 -4.64
N LYS A 440 -4.36 22.66 -3.99
CA LYS A 440 -5.00 23.91 -4.34
C LYS A 440 -4.76 24.32 -5.79
N SER A 441 -3.54 24.09 -6.30
CA SER A 441 -3.17 24.43 -7.67
C SER A 441 -3.71 23.45 -8.70
N GLN A 442 -4.19 22.25 -8.29
CA GLN A 442 -4.52 21.17 -9.22
C GLN A 442 -6.01 20.80 -9.26
N VAL A 443 -6.76 20.99 -8.17
CA VAL A 443 -8.16 20.52 -8.08
C VAL A 443 -9.04 21.12 -9.15
N ASP A 444 -8.87 22.40 -9.47
CA ASP A 444 -9.66 23.12 -10.47
C ASP A 444 -8.98 23.20 -11.86
N ASP A 445 -7.74 22.72 -11.98
CA ASP A 445 -7.04 22.68 -13.27
C ASP A 445 -7.43 21.41 -14.05
N PRO A 446 -8.14 21.54 -15.18
CA PRO A 446 -8.58 20.38 -15.97
C PRO A 446 -7.42 19.57 -16.57
N ASP A 447 -6.22 20.16 -16.64
CA ASP A 447 -5.03 19.53 -17.18
C ASP A 447 -4.06 19.02 -16.12
N SER A 448 -4.44 19.10 -14.84
CA SER A 448 -3.62 18.63 -13.72
C SER A 448 -3.51 17.11 -13.64
N ILE A 449 -2.59 16.62 -12.79
CA ILE A 449 -2.49 15.19 -12.44
C ILE A 449 -3.76 14.76 -11.69
N PHE A 450 -4.25 15.59 -10.75
CA PHE A 450 -5.50 15.35 -10.02
C PHE A 450 -6.69 15.11 -10.96
N SER A 451 -6.86 15.97 -11.96
CA SER A 451 -7.95 15.84 -12.95
C SER A 451 -7.81 14.59 -13.82
N CYS A 452 -6.58 14.15 -14.09
CA CYS A 452 -6.31 12.87 -14.76
C CYS A 452 -6.79 11.68 -13.91
N TYR A 453 -6.43 11.62 -12.62
CA TYR A 453 -6.91 10.60 -11.69
C TYR A 453 -8.44 10.61 -11.56
N LYS A 454 -9.03 11.78 -11.35
CA LYS A 454 -10.49 11.96 -11.30
C LYS A 454 -11.17 11.41 -12.56
N LYS A 455 -10.61 11.69 -13.74
CA LYS A 455 -11.11 11.16 -15.02
C LYS A 455 -11.00 9.64 -15.08
N LEU A 456 -9.89 9.05 -14.66
CA LEU A 456 -9.68 7.59 -14.65
C LEU A 456 -10.66 6.90 -13.69
N VAL A 457 -10.90 7.47 -12.52
CA VAL A 457 -11.90 6.98 -11.56
C VAL A 457 -13.31 6.99 -12.17
N GLN A 458 -13.66 8.05 -12.91
CA GLN A 458 -14.96 8.15 -13.58
C GLN A 458 -15.08 7.13 -14.73
N LEU A 459 -14.06 7.01 -15.59
CA LEU A 459 -14.05 6.06 -16.70
C LEU A 459 -14.26 4.61 -16.21
N ARG A 460 -13.67 4.25 -15.05
CA ARG A 460 -13.86 2.92 -14.44
C ARG A 460 -15.32 2.67 -14.04
N LYS A 461 -16.05 3.71 -13.63
CA LYS A 461 -17.49 3.60 -13.30
C LYS A 461 -18.35 3.46 -14.56
N ASP A 462 -17.97 4.16 -15.64
CA ASP A 462 -18.74 4.27 -16.87
C ASP A 462 -18.57 3.06 -17.80
N TYR A 463 -17.39 2.44 -17.80
CA TYR A 463 -17.03 1.39 -18.75
C TYR A 463 -16.72 0.04 -18.06
N PRO A 464 -17.63 -0.96 -18.17
CA PRO A 464 -17.43 -2.29 -17.57
C PRO A 464 -16.13 -2.98 -17.99
N VAL A 465 -15.60 -2.70 -19.18
CA VAL A 465 -14.36 -3.29 -19.71
C VAL A 465 -13.14 -3.06 -18.78
N PHE A 466 -13.14 -2.04 -17.94
CA PHE A 466 -12.11 -1.84 -16.91
C PHE A 466 -12.15 -2.95 -15.84
N VAL A 467 -13.32 -3.53 -15.60
CA VAL A 467 -13.56 -4.54 -14.56
C VAL A 467 -13.47 -5.94 -15.14
N ASP A 468 -14.17 -6.22 -16.23
CA ASP A 468 -14.40 -7.57 -16.76
C ASP A 468 -13.62 -7.88 -18.04
N GLY A 469 -12.99 -6.90 -18.68
CA GLY A 469 -12.26 -7.12 -19.94
C GLY A 469 -11.04 -8.03 -19.75
N LYS A 470 -10.84 -8.97 -20.64
CA LYS A 470 -9.65 -9.82 -20.69
C LYS A 470 -8.42 -9.00 -21.11
N PHE A 471 -7.33 -9.15 -20.41
CA PHE A 471 -6.06 -8.49 -20.70
C PHE A 471 -5.28 -9.25 -21.79
N THR A 472 -4.62 -8.48 -22.66
CA THR A 472 -3.63 -9.01 -23.62
C THR A 472 -2.47 -8.02 -23.72
N LEU A 473 -1.26 -8.45 -23.42
CA LEU A 473 -0.05 -7.64 -23.61
C LEU A 473 0.19 -7.46 -25.12
N LEU A 474 0.46 -6.23 -25.52
CA LEU A 474 0.84 -5.85 -26.88
C LEU A 474 2.30 -5.38 -26.87
N LEU A 475 3.00 -5.53 -27.99
CA LEU A 475 4.38 -5.06 -28.12
C LEU A 475 5.29 -5.57 -26.99
N GLU A 476 5.22 -6.87 -26.68
CA GLU A 476 5.93 -7.48 -25.54
C GLU A 476 7.43 -7.18 -25.56
N ASP A 477 8.08 -7.24 -26.73
CA ASP A 477 9.51 -7.05 -26.87
C ASP A 477 9.95 -5.60 -27.07
N ASP A 478 9.02 -4.64 -27.19
CA ASP A 478 9.36 -3.22 -27.33
C ASP A 478 10.02 -2.69 -26.06
N GLU A 479 11.11 -1.94 -26.24
CA GLU A 479 11.95 -1.44 -25.15
C GLU A 479 11.50 -0.10 -24.56
N ASN A 480 10.49 0.54 -25.18
CA ASN A 480 10.06 1.89 -24.83
C ASN A 480 8.56 1.96 -24.53
N ILE A 481 7.77 1.08 -25.14
CA ILE A 481 6.31 1.12 -25.07
C ILE A 481 5.78 0.02 -24.17
N PHE A 482 4.93 0.41 -23.21
CA PHE A 482 4.04 -0.51 -22.55
C PHE A 482 2.64 -0.37 -23.16
N ALA A 483 2.20 -1.39 -23.87
CA ALA A 483 0.87 -1.39 -24.47
C ALA A 483 0.13 -2.69 -24.16
N TYR A 484 -1.18 -2.58 -23.99
CA TYR A 484 -2.06 -3.73 -23.79
C TYR A 484 -3.48 -3.43 -24.28
N SER A 485 -4.25 -4.47 -24.51
CA SER A 485 -5.68 -4.38 -24.74
C SER A 485 -6.48 -5.01 -23.60
N ARG A 486 -7.69 -4.48 -23.41
CA ARG A 486 -8.73 -5.06 -22.57
C ARG A 486 -9.95 -5.29 -23.46
N LYS A 487 -10.53 -6.48 -23.41
CA LYS A 487 -11.66 -6.83 -24.24
C LYS A 487 -12.71 -7.61 -23.47
N ASN A 488 -13.97 -7.18 -23.55
CA ASN A 488 -15.16 -7.92 -23.15
C ASN A 488 -16.09 -8.16 -24.35
N GLU A 489 -17.33 -8.57 -24.12
CA GLU A 489 -18.32 -8.84 -25.20
C GLU A 489 -18.72 -7.56 -25.96
N GLU A 490 -18.70 -6.40 -25.30
CA GLU A 490 -19.23 -5.14 -25.85
C GLU A 490 -18.13 -4.20 -26.37
N LYS A 491 -16.98 -4.17 -25.71
CA LYS A 491 -15.94 -3.16 -25.92
C LYS A 491 -14.55 -3.73 -26.05
N THR A 492 -13.73 -3.05 -26.83
CA THR A 492 -12.28 -3.23 -26.87
C THR A 492 -11.61 -1.93 -26.51
N MET A 493 -10.77 -1.96 -25.47
CA MET A 493 -9.95 -0.84 -25.02
C MET A 493 -8.48 -1.15 -25.31
N ILE A 494 -7.73 -0.17 -25.80
CA ILE A 494 -6.28 -0.26 -26.01
C ILE A 494 -5.61 0.87 -25.21
N VAL A 495 -4.60 0.52 -24.42
CA VAL A 495 -3.75 1.47 -23.70
C VAL A 495 -2.34 1.40 -24.26
N VAL A 496 -1.78 2.57 -24.59
CA VAL A 496 -0.42 2.67 -25.14
C VAL A 496 0.32 3.77 -24.37
N CYS A 497 1.46 3.43 -23.80
CA CYS A 497 2.28 4.33 -22.98
C CYS A 497 3.74 4.31 -23.48
N ASN A 498 4.25 5.44 -23.87
CA ASN A 498 5.69 5.66 -23.98
C ASN A 498 6.24 5.84 -22.56
N PHE A 499 7.15 4.97 -22.14
CA PHE A 499 7.62 4.93 -20.75
C PHE A 499 8.89 5.78 -20.51
N PHE A 500 9.38 6.48 -21.54
CA PHE A 500 10.66 7.20 -21.50
C PHE A 500 10.54 8.62 -22.07
N ASP A 501 11.60 9.39 -21.88
CA ASP A 501 11.73 10.83 -22.16
C ASP A 501 12.10 11.16 -23.61
N LYS A 502 11.78 10.29 -24.56
CA LYS A 502 12.04 10.49 -26.00
C LYS A 502 10.77 10.33 -26.83
N GLU A 503 10.70 11.06 -27.93
CA GLU A 503 9.68 10.85 -28.94
C GLU A 503 9.95 9.58 -29.74
N ILE A 504 8.91 8.79 -29.96
CA ILE A 504 8.98 7.52 -30.68
C ILE A 504 7.80 7.35 -31.64
N PRO A 505 7.92 6.60 -32.75
CA PRO A 505 6.80 6.23 -33.58
C PRO A 505 5.71 5.51 -32.80
N MET A 506 4.45 5.68 -33.17
CA MET A 506 3.29 4.95 -32.62
C MET A 506 3.02 3.67 -33.41
N PRO A 507 3.49 2.49 -32.95
CA PRO A 507 3.40 1.26 -33.73
C PRO A 507 1.97 0.74 -33.92
N LEU A 508 1.06 1.11 -33.03
CA LEU A 508 -0.35 0.69 -33.02
C LEU A 508 -1.29 1.72 -33.66
N ALA A 509 -0.79 2.65 -34.48
CA ALA A 509 -1.60 3.70 -35.10
C ALA A 509 -2.74 3.12 -35.96
N LYS A 510 -2.50 2.02 -36.69
CA LYS A 510 -3.52 1.36 -37.50
C LYS A 510 -4.57 0.62 -36.67
N GLU A 511 -4.16 -0.05 -35.61
CA GLU A 511 -5.05 -0.77 -34.67
C GLU A 511 -5.98 0.19 -33.92
N CYS A 512 -5.52 1.41 -33.68
CA CYS A 512 -6.26 2.47 -33.00
C CYS A 512 -7.04 3.39 -33.96
N GLU A 513 -6.91 3.21 -35.29
CA GLU A 513 -7.61 4.02 -36.28
C GLU A 513 -9.13 3.89 -36.12
N GLY A 514 -9.84 5.02 -36.03
CA GLY A 514 -11.28 5.06 -35.82
C GLY A 514 -11.76 4.75 -34.41
N MET A 515 -10.86 4.51 -33.45
CA MET A 515 -11.22 4.38 -32.04
C MET A 515 -11.36 5.76 -31.39
N GLU A 516 -12.27 5.86 -30.42
CA GLU A 516 -12.40 7.04 -29.57
C GLU A 516 -11.23 7.10 -28.56
N VAL A 517 -10.65 8.29 -28.36
CA VAL A 517 -9.66 8.55 -27.31
C VAL A 517 -10.41 8.87 -26.01
N LEU A 518 -10.41 7.96 -25.05
CA LEU A 518 -11.02 8.17 -23.73
C LEU A 518 -10.23 9.15 -22.88
N ILE A 519 -8.90 9.00 -22.87
CA ILE A 519 -7.98 9.88 -22.13
C ILE A 519 -6.61 9.90 -22.79
N SER A 520 -5.98 11.06 -22.77
CA SER A 520 -4.56 11.28 -23.06
C SER A 520 -3.98 12.18 -21.98
N ASN A 521 -2.69 12.00 -21.66
CA ASN A 521 -1.97 12.89 -20.75
C ASN A 521 -1.46 14.18 -21.42
N TYR A 522 -1.58 14.28 -22.73
CA TYR A 522 -1.33 15.52 -23.51
C TYR A 522 -2.63 16.09 -24.05
N LYS A 523 -2.72 17.43 -24.12
CA LYS A 523 -3.92 18.14 -24.61
C LYS A 523 -4.20 17.93 -26.09
N ASP A 524 -3.14 17.95 -26.91
CA ASP A 524 -3.24 17.77 -28.35
C ASP A 524 -2.90 16.32 -28.73
N THR A 525 -3.84 15.65 -29.36
CA THR A 525 -3.72 14.28 -29.86
C THR A 525 -3.91 14.21 -31.38
N SER A 526 -3.71 15.33 -32.09
CA SER A 526 -3.92 15.42 -33.55
C SER A 526 -2.94 14.55 -34.34
N ASP A 527 -1.70 14.43 -33.89
CA ASP A 527 -0.72 13.52 -34.48
C ASP A 527 -0.78 12.14 -33.83
N MET A 528 -1.35 11.18 -34.57
CA MET A 528 -1.48 9.80 -34.14
C MET A 528 -0.28 8.92 -34.52
N SER A 529 0.68 9.47 -35.27
CA SER A 529 1.83 8.70 -35.78
C SER A 529 3.01 8.60 -34.81
N VAL A 530 3.04 9.46 -33.78
CA VAL A 530 4.12 9.53 -32.80
C VAL A 530 3.58 9.53 -31.37
N LEU A 531 4.42 9.12 -30.43
CA LEU A 531 4.26 9.27 -28.98
C LEU A 531 5.38 10.17 -28.46
N ARG A 532 4.99 11.27 -27.82
CA ARG A 532 5.92 12.22 -27.18
C ARG A 532 6.54 11.61 -25.90
N PRO A 533 7.52 12.26 -25.26
CA PRO A 533 8.05 11.81 -23.98
C PRO A 533 6.96 11.52 -22.94
N TYR A 534 6.96 10.32 -22.36
CA TYR A 534 5.96 9.85 -21.39
C TYR A 534 4.48 9.97 -21.86
N GLU A 535 4.22 9.99 -23.16
CA GLU A 535 2.85 10.07 -23.64
C GLU A 535 2.09 8.77 -23.46
N ALA A 536 0.88 8.89 -22.91
CA ALA A 536 -0.06 7.80 -22.74
C ALA A 536 -1.41 8.12 -23.37
N ARG A 537 -1.98 7.16 -24.08
CA ARG A 537 -3.30 7.24 -24.69
C ARG A 537 -4.11 5.98 -24.40
N MET A 538 -5.39 6.16 -24.07
CA MET A 538 -6.35 5.07 -23.90
C MET A 538 -7.46 5.24 -24.93
N TYR A 539 -7.66 4.21 -25.72
CA TYR A 539 -8.64 4.16 -26.81
C TYR A 539 -9.75 3.16 -26.51
N ILE A 540 -10.94 3.38 -27.09
CA ILE A 540 -12.07 2.46 -26.98
C ILE A 540 -12.86 2.37 -28.27
N ARG A 541 -13.43 1.20 -28.54
CA ARG A 541 -14.44 0.99 -29.62
C ARG A 541 -15.45 -0.08 -29.21
#